data_b9ca732de0f43704fdc43c4472b57710
#
_entry.id   b9ca732de0f43704fdc43c4472b57710
#
_cell.length_a   1.000
_cell.length_b   1.000
_cell.length_c   1.000
_cell.angle_alpha   90.00
_cell.angle_beta   90.00
_cell.angle_gamma   90.00
#
_symmetry.space_group_name_H-M   'P 1'
#
loop_
_entity.id
_entity.type
_entity.pdbx_description
1 polymer ?
#
loop_
_entity_poly.entity_id
_entity_poly.type
_entity_poly.pdbx_seq_one_letter_code
_entity_poly.pdbx_strand_id
1 'polypeptide(L)'
;TADVVKQLTEAAGTEDLTIIVQVKNANGDVKYTVSVSEKKVKNNKSLKAFVVNRKTGEYELINSKTYKAEDGNLNASFGKKGDYVLLTTKEAARIEKEILKTIAPKKAKATVKKGKTTKFKLDSKLNQNNVKKVTYKTSKKSIATVNKNGKIKANRKGTVTIKATVTLKNGKTKTVSMKIVVR
;
A
#
# COMPACT_ATOMS: atom_id res chain seq x y z
N THR A 1 10.30 24.16 -0.20
CA THR A 1 8.87 24.50 -0.35
C THR A 1 8.48 24.46 -1.82
N ALA A 2 8.67 25.52 -2.62
CA ALA A 2 8.33 25.49 -4.05
C ALA A 2 9.16 24.46 -4.85
N ASP A 3 10.44 24.32 -4.54
CA ASP A 3 11.33 23.36 -5.20
C ASP A 3 10.96 21.91 -4.93
N VAL A 4 10.47 21.60 -3.73
CA VAL A 4 10.01 20.25 -3.39
C VAL A 4 8.72 19.91 -4.15
N VAL A 5 7.81 20.85 -4.29
CA VAL A 5 6.60 20.69 -5.12
C VAL A 5 6.98 20.43 -6.57
N LYS A 6 7.92 21.23 -7.11
CA LYS A 6 8.42 21.10 -8.48
C LYS A 6 9.07 19.72 -8.71
N GLN A 7 9.99 19.30 -7.84
CA GLN A 7 10.66 17.98 -7.94
C GLN A 7 9.69 16.81 -7.88
N LEU A 8 8.66 16.88 -7.03
CA LEU A 8 7.66 15.81 -6.93
C LEU A 8 6.68 15.83 -8.11
N THR A 9 6.39 17.00 -8.68
CA THR A 9 5.61 17.13 -9.91
C THR A 9 6.35 16.51 -11.09
N GLU A 10 7.64 16.79 -11.22
CA GLU A 10 8.51 16.21 -12.23
C GLU A 10 8.66 14.68 -12.06
N ALA A 11 8.87 14.21 -10.83
CA ALA A 11 8.96 12.78 -10.52
C ALA A 11 7.66 12.01 -10.76
N ALA A 12 6.50 12.64 -10.56
CA ALA A 12 5.18 12.05 -10.82
C ALA A 12 4.80 12.08 -12.30
N GLY A 13 5.51 12.86 -13.13
CA GLY A 13 5.25 12.99 -14.58
C GLY A 13 3.88 13.57 -14.89
N THR A 14 3.36 14.49 -14.08
CA THR A 14 2.01 15.03 -14.24
C THR A 14 1.97 16.54 -14.08
N GLU A 15 1.23 17.20 -14.97
CA GLU A 15 0.88 18.62 -14.86
C GLU A 15 -0.21 18.88 -13.80
N ASP A 16 -0.87 17.83 -13.32
CA ASP A 16 -2.04 17.86 -12.43
C ASP A 16 -1.68 17.76 -10.93
N LEU A 17 -0.41 17.73 -10.60
CA LEU A 17 0.04 17.62 -9.21
C LEU A 17 -0.04 18.97 -8.51
N THR A 18 -0.71 18.99 -7.39
CA THR A 18 -0.65 20.15 -6.54
C THR A 18 -0.68 19.75 -5.08
N ILE A 19 0.32 20.15 -4.36
CA ILE A 19 0.42 20.40 -2.94
C ILE A 19 1.16 19.36 -2.13
N ILE A 20 2.29 19.82 -1.69
CA ILE A 20 2.98 19.28 -0.53
C ILE A 20 2.88 20.33 0.55
N VAL A 21 2.35 19.97 1.69
CA VAL A 21 2.35 20.84 2.87
C VAL A 21 2.95 20.11 4.03
N GLN A 22 3.94 20.75 4.61
CA GLN A 22 4.52 20.35 5.88
C GLN A 22 4.16 21.40 6.93
N VAL A 23 3.34 21.05 7.91
CA VAL A 23 3.11 21.89 9.08
C VAL A 23 3.48 21.09 10.33
N LYS A 24 4.30 21.67 11.19
CA LYS A 24 4.60 21.18 12.52
C LYS A 24 3.74 21.94 13.53
N ASN A 25 2.97 21.26 14.35
CA ASN A 25 2.50 21.83 15.58
C ASN A 25 3.23 21.22 16.80
N ALA A 26 3.17 21.91 17.94
CA ALA A 26 3.89 21.54 19.16
C ALA A 26 3.52 20.15 19.73
N ASN A 27 2.34 19.62 19.38
CA ASN A 27 1.79 18.38 19.95
C ASN A 27 1.88 17.16 19.03
N GLY A 28 2.52 17.29 17.86
CA GLY A 28 2.66 16.18 16.93
C GLY A 28 1.42 15.86 16.08
N ASP A 29 0.28 16.46 16.34
CA ASP A 29 -0.91 16.43 15.50
C ASP A 29 -0.76 17.43 14.36
N VAL A 30 -0.93 16.95 13.15
CA VAL A 30 -0.71 17.76 11.97
C VAL A 30 -2.06 18.08 11.33
N LYS A 31 -2.55 19.28 11.57
CA LYS A 31 -3.68 19.87 10.82
C LYS A 31 -3.12 20.65 9.65
N TYR A 32 -3.57 20.35 8.46
CA TYR A 32 -3.22 21.12 7.28
C TYR A 32 -4.45 21.82 6.73
N THR A 33 -4.33 23.11 6.55
CA THR A 33 -5.14 23.85 5.59
C THR A 33 -4.24 24.17 4.42
N VAL A 34 -4.56 23.64 3.27
CA VAL A 34 -3.80 23.87 2.06
C VAL A 34 -4.61 24.76 1.16
N SER A 35 -4.19 26.00 1.04
CA SER A 35 -4.72 26.88 0.00
C SER A 35 -4.12 26.48 -1.34
N VAL A 36 -4.96 26.05 -2.25
CA VAL A 36 -4.59 25.65 -3.60
C VAL A 36 -4.98 26.76 -4.56
N SER A 37 -4.07 27.17 -5.44
CA SER A 37 -4.48 28.13 -6.47
C SER A 37 -5.54 27.49 -7.38
N GLU A 38 -6.63 28.20 -7.66
CA GLU A 38 -7.75 27.74 -8.49
C GLU A 38 -7.33 27.24 -9.88
N LYS A 39 -6.19 27.72 -10.41
CA LYS A 39 -5.63 27.25 -11.69
C LYS A 39 -5.19 25.79 -11.68
N LYS A 40 -4.89 25.21 -10.52
CA LYS A 40 -4.31 23.86 -10.42
C LYS A 40 -5.27 22.79 -9.92
N VAL A 41 -6.29 23.14 -9.13
CA VAL A 41 -7.34 22.20 -8.70
C VAL A 41 -8.69 22.88 -8.89
N LYS A 42 -9.48 22.39 -9.84
CA LYS A 42 -10.85 22.83 -10.02
C LYS A 42 -11.69 22.43 -8.79
N ASN A 43 -12.60 23.28 -8.36
CA ASN A 43 -13.54 22.98 -7.29
C ASN A 43 -14.17 21.60 -7.47
N ASN A 44 -14.33 20.85 -6.37
CA ASN A 44 -14.88 19.49 -6.33
C ASN A 44 -14.00 18.40 -6.97
N LYS A 45 -12.77 18.65 -7.38
CA LYS A 45 -11.88 17.60 -7.85
C LYS A 45 -11.50 16.68 -6.67
N SER A 46 -11.76 15.40 -6.83
CA SER A 46 -11.43 14.40 -5.82
C SER A 46 -9.95 14.07 -5.81
N LEU A 47 -9.31 14.16 -4.66
CA LEU A 47 -7.89 13.91 -4.44
C LEU A 47 -7.70 12.73 -3.47
N LYS A 48 -6.60 12.03 -3.59
CA LYS A 48 -6.16 10.99 -2.64
C LYS A 48 -4.81 11.34 -2.06
N ALA A 49 -4.63 11.06 -0.77
CA ALA A 49 -3.41 11.38 -0.05
C ALA A 49 -2.49 10.16 0.06
N PHE A 50 -1.20 10.40 -0.09
CA PHE A 50 -0.12 9.44 0.09
C PHE A 50 0.98 10.06 0.96
N VAL A 51 1.77 9.21 1.64
CA VAL A 51 3.06 9.62 2.20
C VAL A 51 4.12 9.33 1.16
N VAL A 52 5.07 10.25 0.98
CA VAL A 52 6.20 10.09 0.06
C VAL A 52 7.47 9.89 0.88
N ASN A 53 8.20 8.84 0.59
CA ASN A 53 9.55 8.68 1.08
C ASN A 53 10.50 9.50 0.18
N ARG A 54 11.00 10.64 0.66
CA ARG A 54 11.88 11.54 -0.12
C ARG A 54 13.18 10.90 -0.59
N LYS A 55 13.67 9.88 0.13
CA LYS A 55 14.93 9.21 -0.23
C LYS A 55 14.75 8.22 -1.37
N THR A 56 13.62 7.51 -1.41
CA THR A 56 13.36 6.45 -2.40
C THR A 56 12.36 6.85 -3.47
N GLY A 57 11.63 7.96 -3.29
CA GLY A 57 10.52 8.37 -4.16
C GLY A 57 9.29 7.46 -4.04
N GLU A 58 9.29 6.49 -3.11
CA GLU A 58 8.19 5.55 -2.95
C GLU A 58 6.98 6.19 -2.28
N TYR A 59 5.80 5.81 -2.76
CA TYR A 59 4.52 6.22 -2.20
C TYR A 59 3.99 5.20 -1.21
N GLU A 60 3.48 5.68 -0.07
CA GLU A 60 2.79 4.87 0.93
C GLU A 60 1.32 5.26 1.03
N LEU A 61 0.46 4.25 1.03
CA LEU A 61 -0.98 4.42 1.20
C LEU A 61 -1.30 4.82 2.64
N ILE A 62 -2.19 5.80 2.81
CA ILE A 62 -2.65 6.23 4.13
C ILE A 62 -3.96 5.54 4.48
N ASN A 63 -4.97 5.71 3.61
CA ASN A 63 -6.33 5.24 3.81
C ASN A 63 -7.09 5.16 2.47
N SER A 64 -8.40 4.93 2.54
CA SER A 64 -9.31 4.92 1.38
C SER A 64 -10.03 6.27 1.15
N LYS A 65 -9.78 7.29 2.00
CA LYS A 65 -10.49 8.57 1.93
C LYS A 65 -10.16 9.32 0.64
N THR A 66 -11.11 10.12 0.23
CA THR A 66 -11.00 11.08 -0.84
C THR A 66 -11.16 12.47 -0.24
N TYR A 67 -10.36 13.41 -0.69
CA TYR A 67 -10.38 14.80 -0.26
C TYR A 67 -10.88 15.65 -1.41
N LYS A 68 -11.68 16.66 -1.11
CA LYS A 68 -12.19 17.60 -2.11
C LYS A 68 -11.67 18.99 -1.79
N ALA A 69 -11.32 19.75 -2.82
CA ALA A 69 -11.06 21.17 -2.68
C ALA A 69 -12.38 21.93 -2.87
N GLU A 70 -12.66 22.84 -1.96
CA GLU A 70 -13.84 23.72 -1.97
C GLU A 70 -13.34 25.15 -1.85
N ASP A 71 -13.81 26.05 -2.72
CA ASP A 71 -13.43 27.46 -2.77
C ASP A 71 -11.90 27.70 -2.69
N GLY A 72 -11.15 26.92 -3.46
CA GLY A 72 -9.69 27.00 -3.47
C GLY A 72 -9.00 26.45 -2.21
N ASN A 73 -9.76 25.95 -1.22
CA ASN A 73 -9.24 25.42 0.03
C ASN A 73 -9.39 23.90 0.11
N LEU A 74 -8.38 23.24 0.64
CA LEU A 74 -8.39 21.82 0.91
C LEU A 74 -8.11 21.57 2.39
N ASN A 75 -9.09 21.00 3.08
CA ASN A 75 -8.94 20.58 4.48
C ASN A 75 -8.59 19.08 4.55
N ALA A 76 -7.39 18.78 5.03
CA ALA A 76 -6.95 17.41 5.26
C ALA A 76 -6.26 17.30 6.63
N SER A 77 -6.53 16.23 7.36
CA SER A 77 -5.91 15.93 8.65
C SER A 77 -5.29 14.54 8.62
N PHE A 78 -4.04 14.44 9.05
CA PHE A 78 -3.25 13.22 9.06
C PHE A 78 -2.67 12.98 10.45
N GLY A 79 -2.87 11.77 11.00
CA GLY A 79 -2.52 11.45 12.39
C GLY A 79 -1.03 11.12 12.63
N LYS A 80 -0.13 11.32 11.64
CA LYS A 80 1.31 11.04 11.79
C LYS A 80 2.13 12.07 11.05
N LYS A 81 3.36 12.32 11.54
CA LYS A 81 4.35 13.11 10.79
C LYS A 81 4.71 12.40 9.48
N GLY A 82 4.83 13.14 8.40
CA GLY A 82 5.22 12.62 7.10
C GLY A 82 5.20 13.68 6.02
N ASP A 83 5.77 13.35 4.88
CA ASP A 83 5.68 14.17 3.68
C ASP A 83 4.47 13.67 2.88
N TYR A 84 3.40 14.45 2.89
CA TYR A 84 2.15 14.07 2.24
C TYR A 84 2.04 14.70 0.88
N VAL A 85 1.48 13.96 -0.06
CA VAL A 85 1.10 14.44 -1.38
C VAL A 85 -0.35 14.08 -1.66
N LEU A 86 -1.08 15.02 -2.26
CA LEU A 86 -2.44 14.84 -2.72
C LEU A 86 -2.44 14.76 -4.24
N LEU A 87 -2.90 13.65 -4.75
CA LEU A 87 -2.89 13.33 -6.17
C LEU A 87 -4.31 13.21 -6.70
N THR A 88 -4.50 13.51 -7.98
CA THR A 88 -5.76 13.24 -8.66
C THR A 88 -6.11 11.75 -8.58
N THR A 89 -7.39 11.43 -8.71
CA THR A 89 -7.83 10.02 -8.70
C THR A 89 -7.19 9.19 -9.80
N LYS A 90 -6.87 9.81 -10.95
CA LYS A 90 -6.18 9.15 -12.07
C LYS A 90 -4.75 8.74 -11.68
N GLU A 91 -3.97 9.69 -11.15
CA GLU A 91 -2.60 9.41 -10.69
C GLU A 91 -2.56 8.45 -9.50
N ALA A 92 -3.46 8.64 -8.55
CA ALA A 92 -3.61 7.73 -7.43
C ALA A 92 -3.89 6.30 -7.90
N ALA A 93 -4.76 6.12 -8.89
CA ALA A 93 -5.06 4.80 -9.46
C ALA A 93 -3.81 4.16 -10.12
N ARG A 94 -2.97 4.96 -10.78
CA ARG A 94 -1.70 4.49 -11.36
C ARG A 94 -0.75 3.98 -10.27
N ILE A 95 -0.53 4.78 -9.23
CA ILE A 95 0.34 4.40 -8.10
C ILE A 95 -0.19 3.17 -7.38
N GLU A 96 -1.49 3.12 -7.09
CA GLU A 96 -2.14 1.98 -6.45
C GLU A 96 -1.98 0.68 -7.28
N LYS A 97 -2.03 0.79 -8.61
CA LYS A 97 -1.79 -0.34 -9.52
C LYS A 97 -0.34 -0.84 -9.44
N GLU A 98 0.64 0.07 -9.38
CA GLU A 98 2.04 -0.31 -9.20
C GLU A 98 2.28 -0.97 -7.84
N ILE A 99 1.72 -0.43 -6.75
CA ILE A 99 1.79 -1.07 -5.43
C ILE A 99 1.18 -2.48 -5.48
N LEU A 100 0.03 -2.67 -6.13
CA LEU A 100 -0.58 -4.00 -6.28
C LEU A 100 0.31 -4.98 -7.07
N LYS A 101 1.09 -4.51 -8.04
CA LYS A 101 2.03 -5.37 -8.80
C LYS A 101 3.13 -5.94 -7.88
N THR A 102 3.60 -5.20 -6.88
CA THR A 102 4.63 -5.67 -5.94
C THR A 102 4.15 -6.80 -5.03
N ILE A 103 2.83 -7.03 -4.91
CA ILE A 103 2.30 -8.13 -4.11
C ILE A 103 2.53 -9.45 -4.86
N ALA A 104 3.49 -10.21 -4.39
CA ALA A 104 3.86 -11.54 -4.90
C ALA A 104 4.36 -12.44 -3.75
N PRO A 105 4.31 -13.77 -3.88
CA PRO A 105 4.99 -14.64 -2.95
C PRO A 105 6.51 -14.62 -3.23
N LYS A 106 7.34 -14.60 -2.19
CA LYS A 106 8.81 -14.69 -2.34
C LYS A 106 9.23 -15.98 -3.08
N LYS A 107 8.45 -17.05 -2.93
CA LYS A 107 8.62 -18.34 -3.62
C LYS A 107 7.26 -18.84 -4.13
N ALA A 108 7.16 -19.18 -5.39
CA ALA A 108 5.93 -19.74 -5.97
C ALA A 108 5.68 -21.20 -5.53
N LYS A 109 6.75 -21.92 -5.14
CA LYS A 109 6.71 -23.34 -4.73
C LYS A 109 7.70 -23.60 -3.60
N ALA A 110 7.32 -24.52 -2.69
CA ALA A 110 8.22 -25.06 -1.68
C ALA A 110 7.97 -26.56 -1.48
N THR A 111 9.04 -27.31 -1.19
CA THR A 111 8.95 -28.73 -0.78
C THR A 111 9.23 -28.82 0.71
N VAL A 112 8.37 -29.56 1.42
CA VAL A 112 8.43 -29.69 2.89
C VAL A 112 8.26 -31.16 3.27
N LYS A 113 9.10 -31.68 4.15
CA LYS A 113 8.94 -33.05 4.70
C LYS A 113 7.71 -33.10 5.62
N LYS A 114 6.98 -34.25 5.60
CA LYS A 114 5.86 -34.50 6.53
C LYS A 114 6.26 -34.19 7.98
N GLY A 115 5.40 -33.53 8.73
CA GLY A 115 5.64 -33.10 10.11
C GLY A 115 6.46 -31.82 10.27
N LYS A 116 7.18 -31.38 9.24
CA LYS A 116 7.96 -30.12 9.27
C LYS A 116 7.10 -28.91 8.93
N THR A 117 7.65 -27.73 9.20
CA THR A 117 7.00 -26.43 8.94
C THR A 117 7.79 -25.59 7.96
N THR A 118 7.09 -24.71 7.27
CA THR A 118 7.66 -23.62 6.46
C THR A 118 6.82 -22.37 6.65
N LYS A 119 7.18 -21.26 6.00
CA LYS A 119 6.44 -19.98 6.10
C LYS A 119 6.14 -19.44 4.72
N PHE A 120 4.89 -18.99 4.53
CA PHE A 120 4.56 -18.13 3.38
C PHE A 120 5.19 -16.76 3.63
N LYS A 121 6.08 -16.32 2.74
CA LYS A 121 6.66 -14.97 2.77
C LYS A 121 6.24 -14.23 1.52
N LEU A 122 5.86 -12.98 1.67
CA LEU A 122 5.66 -12.05 0.55
C LEU A 122 7.02 -11.57 0.04
N ASP A 123 7.05 -11.11 -1.20
CA ASP A 123 8.24 -10.54 -1.83
C ASP A 123 8.67 -9.27 -1.08
N SER A 124 9.98 -9.02 -1.04
CA SER A 124 10.57 -7.85 -0.39
C SER A 124 10.30 -6.53 -1.13
N LYS A 125 9.89 -6.60 -2.40
CA LYS A 125 9.45 -5.42 -3.17
C LYS A 125 8.17 -4.79 -2.64
N LEU A 126 7.36 -5.55 -1.88
CA LEU A 126 6.17 -5.01 -1.23
C LEU A 126 6.56 -4.20 0.00
N ASN A 127 6.37 -2.88 -0.06
CA ASN A 127 6.49 -2.03 1.13
C ASN A 127 5.40 -2.40 2.14
N GLN A 128 5.83 -2.92 3.30
CA GLN A 128 4.93 -3.40 4.36
C GLN A 128 4.08 -2.25 4.96
N ASN A 129 4.53 -1.01 4.84
CA ASN A 129 3.75 0.16 5.26
C ASN A 129 2.45 0.34 4.47
N ASN A 130 2.35 -0.25 3.29
CA ASN A 130 1.11 -0.26 2.50
C ASN A 130 0.10 -1.33 2.95
N VAL A 131 0.54 -2.31 3.76
CA VAL A 131 -0.28 -3.47 4.13
C VAL A 131 -1.09 -3.18 5.38
N LYS A 132 -2.41 -3.38 5.29
CA LYS A 132 -3.33 -3.34 6.43
C LYS A 132 -3.41 -4.68 7.13
N LYS A 133 -3.54 -5.77 6.36
CA LYS A 133 -3.58 -7.15 6.89
C LYS A 133 -3.26 -8.17 5.80
N VAL A 134 -2.84 -9.36 6.23
CA VAL A 134 -2.70 -10.54 5.37
C VAL A 134 -3.49 -11.67 5.99
N THR A 135 -4.28 -12.37 5.18
CA THR A 135 -5.00 -13.58 5.58
C THR A 135 -4.56 -14.76 4.73
N TYR A 136 -4.54 -15.95 5.33
CA TYR A 136 -4.06 -17.14 4.67
C TYR A 136 -5.14 -18.23 4.63
N LYS A 137 -5.20 -18.96 3.50
CA LYS A 137 -6.07 -20.14 3.34
C LYS A 137 -5.30 -21.26 2.67
N THR A 138 -5.62 -22.49 3.05
CA THR A 138 -5.12 -23.71 2.38
C THR A 138 -6.23 -24.33 1.56
N SER A 139 -5.89 -24.87 0.38
CA SER A 139 -6.86 -25.58 -0.46
C SER A 139 -7.19 -26.99 0.10
N LYS A 140 -6.31 -27.58 0.92
CA LYS A 140 -6.54 -28.91 1.50
C LYS A 140 -5.85 -29.05 2.86
N LYS A 141 -6.62 -28.88 3.95
CA LYS A 141 -6.12 -28.92 5.34
C LYS A 141 -5.51 -30.27 5.73
N SER A 142 -5.98 -31.37 5.15
CA SER A 142 -5.42 -32.71 5.41
C SER A 142 -3.97 -32.85 4.93
N ILE A 143 -3.55 -32.10 3.89
CA ILE A 143 -2.17 -32.11 3.37
C ILE A 143 -1.31 -31.10 4.11
N ALA A 144 -1.78 -29.86 4.26
CA ALA A 144 -1.09 -28.85 5.06
C ALA A 144 -2.07 -27.83 5.63
N THR A 145 -1.77 -27.33 6.83
CA THR A 145 -2.47 -26.22 7.48
C THR A 145 -1.62 -24.96 7.42
N VAL A 146 -2.28 -23.80 7.51
CA VAL A 146 -1.61 -22.50 7.63
C VAL A 146 -2.27 -21.68 8.73
N ASN A 147 -1.46 -21.02 9.57
CA ASN A 147 -1.96 -20.15 10.63
C ASN A 147 -2.02 -18.69 10.20
N LYS A 148 -2.53 -17.80 11.09
CA LYS A 148 -2.66 -16.36 10.85
C LYS A 148 -1.33 -15.64 10.54
N ASN A 149 -0.19 -16.22 10.93
CA ASN A 149 1.16 -15.66 10.70
C ASN A 149 1.83 -16.25 9.44
N GLY A 150 1.08 -17.01 8.62
CA GLY A 150 1.62 -17.64 7.42
C GLY A 150 2.52 -18.84 7.67
N LYS A 151 2.60 -19.38 8.93
CA LYS A 151 3.33 -20.60 9.23
C LYS A 151 2.52 -21.81 8.72
N ILE A 152 3.13 -22.61 7.86
CA ILE A 152 2.55 -23.76 7.19
C ILE A 152 3.09 -25.03 7.87
N LYS A 153 2.21 -25.94 8.29
CA LYS A 153 2.55 -27.27 8.82
C LYS A 153 2.18 -28.33 7.80
N ALA A 154 3.15 -29.15 7.41
CA ALA A 154 2.97 -30.26 6.50
C ALA A 154 2.43 -31.49 7.27
N ASN A 155 1.19 -31.91 6.98
CA ASN A 155 0.51 -32.97 7.73
C ASN A 155 0.60 -34.34 7.03
N ARG A 156 0.41 -34.37 5.70
CA ARG A 156 0.34 -35.60 4.90
C ARG A 156 1.02 -35.40 3.55
N LYS A 157 1.64 -36.44 2.97
CA LYS A 157 2.18 -36.44 1.63
C LYS A 157 1.16 -35.96 0.59
N GLY A 158 1.58 -35.16 -0.36
CA GLY A 158 0.74 -34.63 -1.44
C GLY A 158 1.06 -33.19 -1.80
N THR A 159 0.26 -32.63 -2.68
CA THR A 159 0.40 -31.26 -3.15
C THR A 159 -0.81 -30.43 -2.71
N VAL A 160 -0.55 -29.18 -2.27
CA VAL A 160 -1.58 -28.25 -1.81
C VAL A 160 -1.20 -26.82 -2.17
N THR A 161 -2.18 -25.97 -2.36
CA THR A 161 -1.99 -24.53 -2.61
C THR A 161 -2.33 -23.74 -1.34
N ILE A 162 -1.40 -22.90 -0.92
CA ILE A 162 -1.64 -21.90 0.11
C ILE A 162 -1.88 -20.56 -0.59
N LYS A 163 -3.00 -19.91 -0.27
CA LYS A 163 -3.37 -18.59 -0.76
C LYS A 163 -3.14 -17.57 0.34
N ALA A 164 -2.53 -16.44 0.00
CA ALA A 164 -2.41 -15.26 0.85
C ALA A 164 -3.19 -14.11 0.23
N THR A 165 -4.17 -13.57 0.95
CA THR A 165 -4.90 -12.37 0.53
C THR A 165 -4.36 -11.19 1.32
N VAL A 166 -3.71 -10.28 0.61
CA VAL A 166 -3.17 -9.02 1.13
C VAL A 166 -4.23 -7.95 0.98
N THR A 167 -4.57 -7.27 2.07
CA THR A 167 -5.42 -6.09 2.08
C THR A 167 -4.53 -4.87 2.31
N LEU A 168 -4.56 -3.92 1.41
CA LEU A 168 -3.84 -2.65 1.51
C LEU A 168 -4.60 -1.66 2.40
N LYS A 169 -3.92 -0.59 2.86
CA LYS A 169 -4.51 0.47 3.69
C LYS A 169 -5.68 1.20 3.02
N ASN A 170 -5.70 1.28 1.69
CA ASN A 170 -6.81 1.84 0.92
C ASN A 170 -7.99 0.87 0.70
N GLY A 171 -7.94 -0.33 1.32
CA GLY A 171 -8.98 -1.35 1.20
C GLY A 171 -8.85 -2.29 0.01
N LYS A 172 -8.03 -1.95 -1.01
CA LYS A 172 -7.79 -2.85 -2.15
C LYS A 172 -7.13 -4.14 -1.71
N THR A 173 -7.47 -5.23 -2.39
CA THR A 173 -6.96 -6.58 -2.08
C THR A 173 -6.31 -7.22 -3.28
N LYS A 174 -5.31 -8.07 -3.01
CA LYS A 174 -4.76 -9.00 -4.00
C LYS A 174 -4.48 -10.34 -3.34
N THR A 175 -4.88 -11.41 -4.01
CA THR A 175 -4.59 -12.79 -3.58
C THR A 175 -3.45 -13.35 -4.41
N VAL A 176 -2.47 -13.92 -3.73
CA VAL A 176 -1.32 -14.61 -4.33
C VAL A 176 -1.20 -16.00 -3.74
N SER A 177 -0.56 -16.90 -4.47
CA SER A 177 -0.55 -18.32 -4.13
C SER A 177 0.86 -18.90 -4.11
N MET A 178 1.07 -19.90 -3.25
CA MET A 178 2.27 -20.71 -3.20
C MET A 178 1.89 -22.20 -3.21
N LYS A 179 2.52 -22.99 -4.06
CA LYS A 179 2.36 -24.44 -4.13
C LYS A 179 3.28 -25.11 -3.09
N ILE A 180 2.72 -25.97 -2.26
CA ILE A 180 3.46 -26.78 -1.28
C ILE A 180 3.41 -28.24 -1.72
N VAL A 181 4.58 -28.86 -1.83
CA VAL A 181 4.75 -30.29 -2.06
C VAL A 181 5.23 -30.91 -0.74
N VAL A 182 4.42 -31.78 -0.16
CA VAL A 182 4.76 -32.53 1.06
C VAL A 182 5.28 -33.92 0.66
N ARG A 183 6.49 -34.24 1.11
CA ARG A 183 7.17 -35.52 0.89
C ARG A 183 7.33 -36.30 2.20
#